data_aea4675531fe415a210aa450c8cd9736
#
_entry.id   aea4675531fe415a210aa450c8cd9736
#
_cell.length_a   1.000
_cell.length_b   1.000
_cell.length_c   1.000
_cell.angle_alpha   90.00
_cell.angle_beta   90.00
_cell.angle_gamma   90.00
#
_symmetry.space_group_name_H-M   'P 1'
#
loop_
_entity.id
_entity.type
_entity.pdbx_description
1 polymer ?
#
loop_
_entity_poly.entity_id
_entity_poly.type
_entity_poly.pdbx_seq_one_letter_code
_entity_poly.pdbx_strand_id
1 'polypeptide(L)'
;MVLRNHDALSRRRMAAMQDPVTGVYQYGQRFQGVRNAPLPCFRYATARLTGFEKMLGRTDETLTYHLCGYGLTPGESLVSLVGETAERFSYVASQALLGDRVVRASYADLVRDCEANGDRLCPLSLVNVVYDPGTPHWVEETDELTWLRMTSASDTSRCVLIPLQMVLPYSSGLFADEPRILPSAVSTGTACHETFEHALENCLIEYFQIDSFNLWWFAGVESPVVRTDTAECLEKWGFSRPEAREFARD
;
A
#
# COMPACT_ATOMS: atom_id res chain seq x y z
N MET A 1 5.72 -0.93 29.79
CA MET A 1 4.57 -1.72 30.27
C MET A 1 3.41 -1.80 29.27
N VAL A 2 3.30 -0.87 28.34
CA VAL A 2 2.29 -0.86 27.26
C VAL A 2 2.49 -1.97 26.21
N LEU A 3 3.74 -2.32 25.90
CA LEU A 3 4.09 -3.31 24.87
C LEU A 3 3.58 -4.76 25.14
N ARG A 4 3.39 -5.17 26.38
CA ARG A 4 2.95 -6.54 26.70
C ARG A 4 1.50 -6.84 26.29
N ASN A 5 0.62 -5.85 26.35
CA ASN A 5 -0.79 -6.06 25.96
C ASN A 5 -0.96 -6.07 24.43
N HIS A 6 -0.17 -5.27 23.71
CA HIS A 6 -0.19 -5.29 22.25
C HIS A 6 0.31 -6.61 21.67
N ASP A 7 1.34 -7.23 22.23
CA ASP A 7 1.87 -8.51 21.80
C ASP A 7 0.82 -9.63 21.91
N ALA A 8 0.10 -9.71 23.04
CA ALA A 8 -0.95 -10.71 23.25
C ALA A 8 -2.13 -10.54 22.28
N LEU A 9 -2.57 -9.31 22.03
CA LEU A 9 -3.64 -9.01 21.09
C LEU A 9 -3.20 -9.31 19.65
N SER A 10 -2.00 -8.92 19.27
CA SER A 10 -1.45 -9.20 17.94
C SER A 10 -1.30 -10.68 17.68
N ARG A 11 -0.84 -11.46 18.67
CA ARG A 11 -0.77 -12.93 18.57
C ARG A 11 -2.13 -13.56 18.38
N ARG A 12 -3.17 -13.06 19.06
CA ARG A 12 -4.55 -13.53 18.88
C ARG A 12 -5.08 -13.20 17.50
N ARG A 13 -4.83 -11.99 17.01
CA ARG A 13 -5.20 -11.58 15.65
C ARG A 13 -4.49 -12.44 14.60
N MET A 14 -3.18 -12.66 14.78
CA MET A 14 -2.42 -13.54 13.90
C MET A 14 -2.97 -14.98 13.90
N ALA A 15 -3.25 -15.53 15.07
CA ALA A 15 -3.82 -16.88 15.18
C ALA A 15 -5.20 -16.98 14.51
N ALA A 16 -6.02 -15.93 14.60
CA ALA A 16 -7.31 -15.86 13.93
C ALA A 16 -7.21 -15.72 12.40
N MET A 17 -6.12 -15.14 11.91
CA MET A 17 -5.86 -14.97 10.48
C MET A 17 -5.17 -16.20 9.85
N GLN A 18 -4.55 -17.04 10.66
CA GLN A 18 -3.77 -18.19 10.21
C GLN A 18 -4.64 -19.45 10.17
N ASP A 19 -5.11 -19.80 9.00
CA ASP A 19 -5.84 -21.04 8.76
C ASP A 19 -5.66 -21.47 7.30
N PRO A 20 -5.40 -22.76 7.01
CA PRO A 20 -5.18 -23.21 5.64
C PRO A 20 -6.44 -23.21 4.77
N VAL A 21 -7.63 -23.10 5.37
CA VAL A 21 -8.93 -23.17 4.68
C VAL A 21 -9.66 -21.85 4.69
N THR A 22 -9.77 -21.22 5.86
CA THR A 22 -10.56 -20.01 6.08
C THR A 22 -9.73 -18.80 6.45
N GLY A 23 -8.44 -18.97 6.71
CA GLY A 23 -7.53 -17.92 7.10
C GLY A 23 -7.07 -17.04 5.95
N VAL A 24 -6.59 -15.87 6.31
CA VAL A 24 -6.05 -14.89 5.37
C VAL A 24 -4.67 -15.30 4.87
N TYR A 25 -3.90 -16.04 5.68
CA TYR A 25 -2.59 -16.54 5.27
C TYR A 25 -2.35 -17.99 5.76
N GLN A 26 -1.48 -18.73 5.07
CA GLN A 26 -1.27 -20.15 5.35
C GLN A 26 -0.20 -20.41 6.39
N TYR A 27 0.92 -19.70 6.36
CA TYR A 27 2.00 -19.87 7.31
C TYR A 27 2.85 -18.62 7.44
N GLY A 28 3.51 -18.49 8.57
CA GLY A 28 4.45 -17.43 8.85
C GLY A 28 5.78 -17.98 9.36
N GLN A 29 6.85 -17.30 9.04
CA GLN A 29 8.20 -17.59 9.52
C GLN A 29 8.76 -16.39 10.24
N ARG A 30 9.43 -16.65 11.35
CA ARG A 30 10.18 -15.67 12.11
C ARG A 30 11.64 -15.71 11.71
N PHE A 31 12.19 -14.58 11.33
CA PHE A 31 13.61 -14.41 11.11
C PHE A 31 14.20 -13.49 12.18
N GLN A 32 15.31 -13.89 12.74
CA GLN A 32 16.04 -13.07 13.70
C GLN A 32 17.28 -12.53 13.02
N GLY A 33 17.40 -11.20 13.06
CA GLY A 33 18.59 -10.48 12.65
C GLY A 33 18.79 -10.46 11.14
N VAL A 34 18.86 -9.26 10.59
CA VAL A 34 19.49 -9.06 9.29
C VAL A 34 20.98 -8.93 9.57
N ARG A 35 21.82 -9.88 9.13
CA ARG A 35 23.27 -9.68 9.12
C ARG A 35 23.56 -8.39 8.38
N ASN A 36 24.32 -7.51 8.95
CA ASN A 36 24.67 -6.19 8.43
C ASN A 36 23.57 -5.10 8.56
N ALA A 37 22.47 -5.34 9.26
CA ALA A 37 21.63 -4.24 9.68
C ALA A 37 22.34 -3.49 10.83
N PRO A 38 22.34 -2.15 10.80
CA PRO A 38 22.96 -1.37 11.87
C PRO A 38 22.29 -1.56 13.23
N LEU A 39 21.07 -2.05 13.27
CA LEU A 39 20.32 -2.37 14.48
C LEU A 39 19.78 -3.81 14.40
N PRO A 40 19.68 -4.53 15.53
CA PRO A 40 18.98 -5.81 15.56
C PRO A 40 17.53 -5.56 15.15
N CYS A 41 17.18 -6.09 13.98
CA CYS A 41 15.84 -5.98 13.42
C CYS A 41 15.21 -7.37 13.40
N PHE A 42 14.02 -7.49 13.96
CA PHE A 42 13.22 -8.70 13.85
C PHE A 42 12.31 -8.62 12.64
N ARG A 43 12.23 -9.68 11.90
CA ARG A 43 11.36 -9.81 10.75
C ARG A 43 10.44 -11.00 10.93
N TYR A 44 9.16 -10.79 10.76
CA TYR A 44 8.19 -11.83 10.46
C TYR A 44 7.81 -11.77 9.00
N ALA A 45 7.73 -12.91 8.36
CA ALA A 45 7.25 -13.02 7.00
C ALA A 45 6.17 -14.07 6.93
N THR A 46 5.14 -13.79 6.15
CA THR A 46 4.16 -14.79 5.74
C THR A 46 4.38 -15.10 4.27
N ALA A 47 4.09 -16.32 3.89
CA ALA A 47 3.97 -16.66 2.50
C ALA A 47 2.51 -16.97 2.21
N ARG A 48 1.98 -16.38 1.16
CA ARG A 48 0.71 -16.71 0.56
C ARG A 48 -0.54 -16.30 1.35
N LEU A 49 -1.17 -15.29 0.89
CA LEU A 49 -2.58 -15.03 1.17
C LEU A 49 -3.41 -16.09 0.45
N THR A 50 -4.38 -16.68 1.14
CA THR A 50 -5.15 -17.82 0.62
C THR A 50 -6.47 -17.38 -0.02
N GLY A 51 -6.79 -18.00 -1.16
CA GLY A 51 -8.14 -17.98 -1.70
C GLY A 51 -8.58 -16.71 -2.42
N PHE A 52 -7.70 -15.75 -2.64
CA PHE A 52 -8.03 -14.51 -3.37
C PHE A 52 -8.45 -14.78 -4.81
N GLU A 53 -7.78 -15.70 -5.47
CA GLU A 53 -8.13 -16.10 -6.83
C GLU A 53 -9.60 -16.51 -6.93
N LYS A 54 -10.13 -17.22 -5.95
CA LYS A 54 -11.54 -17.62 -5.92
C LYS A 54 -12.47 -16.45 -5.64
N MET A 55 -12.09 -15.56 -4.71
CA MET A 55 -12.87 -14.38 -4.36
C MET A 55 -12.98 -13.41 -5.55
N LEU A 56 -11.91 -13.33 -6.36
CA LEU A 56 -11.88 -12.50 -7.57
C LEU A 56 -12.42 -13.21 -8.82
N GLY A 57 -12.97 -14.43 -8.69
CA GLY A 57 -13.45 -15.21 -9.81
C GLY A 57 -12.36 -15.73 -10.75
N ARG A 58 -11.10 -15.73 -10.29
CA ARG A 58 -9.92 -16.15 -11.06
C ARG A 58 -9.47 -17.51 -10.54
N THR A 59 -9.73 -18.55 -11.32
CA THR A 59 -9.42 -19.94 -10.91
C THR A 59 -8.12 -20.47 -11.49
N ASP A 60 -7.54 -19.76 -12.44
CA ASP A 60 -6.36 -20.12 -13.22
C ASP A 60 -5.05 -19.52 -12.68
N GLU A 61 -5.14 -18.58 -11.73
CA GLU A 61 -3.99 -17.94 -11.13
C GLU A 61 -3.91 -18.19 -9.63
N THR A 62 -2.72 -18.45 -9.14
CA THR A 62 -2.44 -18.45 -7.71
C THR A 62 -1.85 -17.11 -7.32
N LEU A 63 -2.62 -16.30 -6.61
CA LEU A 63 -2.14 -15.02 -6.09
C LEU A 63 -1.27 -15.28 -4.86
N THR A 64 0.02 -15.06 -5.00
CA THR A 64 0.98 -15.17 -3.90
C THR A 64 1.44 -13.79 -3.48
N TYR A 65 1.25 -13.45 -2.23
CA TYR A 65 1.72 -12.20 -1.66
C TYR A 65 2.67 -12.49 -0.50
N HIS A 66 3.88 -11.94 -0.56
CA HIS A 66 4.82 -11.99 0.54
C HIS A 66 4.62 -10.79 1.44
N LEU A 67 4.30 -11.05 2.70
CA LEU A 67 4.06 -10.02 3.70
C LEU A 67 5.19 -10.06 4.72
N CYS A 68 5.59 -8.89 5.20
CA CYS A 68 6.66 -8.76 6.18
C CYS A 68 6.30 -7.73 7.24
N GLY A 69 6.57 -8.08 8.48
CA GLY A 69 6.58 -7.13 9.59
C GLY A 69 7.98 -6.97 10.13
N TYR A 70 8.39 -5.74 10.35
CA TYR A 70 9.69 -5.39 10.91
C TYR A 70 9.51 -4.70 12.25
N GLY A 71 10.50 -4.83 13.12
CA GLY A 71 10.54 -4.14 14.41
C GLY A 71 11.85 -4.37 15.13
N LEU A 72 12.15 -3.54 16.11
CA LEU A 72 13.31 -3.68 16.99
C LEU A 72 13.08 -4.79 18.02
N THR A 73 11.84 -5.15 18.23
CA THR A 73 11.43 -6.26 19.10
C THR A 73 10.55 -7.27 18.32
N PRO A 74 10.50 -8.54 18.77
CA PRO A 74 9.59 -9.52 18.19
C PRO A 74 8.13 -9.09 18.23
N GLY A 75 7.72 -8.35 19.26
CA GLY A 75 6.35 -7.84 19.40
C GLY A 75 6.03 -6.80 18.34
N GLU A 76 6.90 -5.84 18.12
CA GLU A 76 6.74 -4.81 17.08
C GLU A 76 6.66 -5.43 15.69
N SER A 77 7.57 -6.35 15.37
CA SER A 77 7.55 -7.02 14.07
C SER A 77 6.27 -7.83 13.83
N LEU A 78 5.69 -8.39 14.89
CA LEU A 78 4.41 -9.10 14.81
C LEU A 78 3.23 -8.12 14.61
N VAL A 79 3.21 -7.00 15.31
CA VAL A 79 2.19 -5.94 15.11
C VAL A 79 2.25 -5.39 13.70
N SER A 80 3.45 -5.11 13.20
CA SER A 80 3.67 -4.66 11.82
C SER A 80 3.15 -5.69 10.80
N LEU A 81 3.43 -6.98 10.99
CA LEU A 81 2.94 -8.04 10.12
C LEU A 81 1.40 -8.14 10.13
N VAL A 82 0.76 -7.99 11.29
CA VAL A 82 -0.70 -7.98 11.41
C VAL A 82 -1.29 -6.83 10.61
N GLY A 83 -0.73 -5.64 10.74
CA GLY A 83 -1.14 -4.45 9.98
C GLY A 83 -1.00 -4.66 8.48
N GLU A 84 0.18 -5.08 8.04
CA GLU A 84 0.46 -5.37 6.63
C GLU A 84 -0.46 -6.46 6.06
N THR A 85 -0.74 -7.51 6.85
CA THR A 85 -1.66 -8.58 6.43
C THR A 85 -3.09 -8.06 6.23
N ALA A 86 -3.59 -7.26 7.16
CA ALA A 86 -4.92 -6.68 7.08
C ALA A 86 -5.02 -5.69 5.89
N GLU A 87 -4.00 -4.88 5.69
CA GLU A 87 -3.90 -3.92 4.61
C GLU A 87 -3.95 -4.61 3.25
N ARG A 88 -3.05 -5.56 3.00
CA ARG A 88 -2.97 -6.27 1.70
C ARG A 88 -4.20 -7.12 1.43
N PHE A 89 -4.74 -7.77 2.47
CA PHE A 89 -6.01 -8.49 2.33
C PHE A 89 -7.12 -7.54 1.91
N SER A 90 -7.29 -6.42 2.61
CA SER A 90 -8.35 -5.44 2.32
C SER A 90 -8.17 -4.82 0.94
N TYR A 91 -6.92 -4.53 0.55
CA TYR A 91 -6.60 -3.97 -0.76
C TYR A 91 -7.02 -4.90 -1.90
N VAL A 92 -6.69 -6.19 -1.81
CA VAL A 92 -7.11 -7.17 -2.82
C VAL A 92 -8.61 -7.46 -2.74
N ALA A 93 -9.14 -7.65 -1.52
CA ALA A 93 -10.55 -7.97 -1.29
C ALA A 93 -11.50 -6.84 -1.72
N SER A 94 -11.04 -5.57 -1.70
CA SER A 94 -11.84 -4.43 -2.13
C SER A 94 -12.35 -4.54 -3.56
N GLN A 95 -11.67 -5.28 -4.43
CA GLN A 95 -12.12 -5.55 -5.80
C GLN A 95 -13.50 -6.23 -5.85
N ALA A 96 -13.79 -7.12 -4.88
CA ALA A 96 -15.08 -7.78 -4.79
C ALA A 96 -16.20 -6.87 -4.24
N LEU A 97 -15.85 -5.69 -3.74
CA LEU A 97 -16.77 -4.76 -3.08
C LEU A 97 -17.02 -3.48 -3.88
N LEU A 98 -16.56 -3.43 -5.12
CA LEU A 98 -16.65 -2.20 -5.95
C LEU A 98 -18.11 -1.81 -6.25
N GLY A 99 -18.95 -2.78 -6.60
CA GLY A 99 -20.37 -2.58 -6.84
C GLY A 99 -20.68 -1.42 -7.81
N ASP A 100 -21.60 -0.57 -7.43
CA ASP A 100 -22.07 0.61 -8.16
C ASP A 100 -21.11 1.80 -8.16
N ARG A 101 -19.99 1.70 -7.45
CA ARG A 101 -18.92 2.71 -7.49
C ARG A 101 -18.10 2.69 -8.77
N VAL A 102 -18.29 1.69 -9.59
CA VAL A 102 -17.57 1.55 -10.85
C VAL A 102 -18.45 2.00 -12.00
N VAL A 103 -17.92 2.83 -12.89
CA VAL A 103 -18.58 3.28 -14.10
C VAL A 103 -17.68 3.07 -15.31
N ARG A 104 -18.23 2.59 -16.42
CA ARG A 104 -17.52 2.50 -17.70
C ARG A 104 -17.97 3.65 -18.59
N ALA A 105 -17.05 4.49 -18.98
CA ALA A 105 -17.32 5.68 -19.81
C ALA A 105 -16.05 6.21 -20.47
N SER A 106 -16.21 7.03 -21.49
CA SER A 106 -15.11 7.82 -22.03
C SER A 106 -14.78 9.02 -21.13
N TYR A 107 -13.56 9.52 -21.25
CA TYR A 107 -13.17 10.75 -20.55
C TYR A 107 -14.08 11.92 -20.92
N ALA A 108 -14.38 12.08 -22.24
CA ALA A 108 -15.21 13.16 -22.74
C ALA A 108 -16.63 13.15 -22.16
N ASP A 109 -17.21 11.99 -21.91
CA ASP A 109 -18.53 11.88 -21.28
C ASP A 109 -18.45 12.26 -19.80
N LEU A 110 -17.44 11.78 -19.09
CA LEU A 110 -17.28 12.06 -17.64
C LEU A 110 -16.96 13.51 -17.34
N VAL A 111 -16.25 14.23 -18.20
CA VAL A 111 -16.01 15.68 -18.02
C VAL A 111 -17.33 16.43 -17.86
N ARG A 112 -18.29 16.17 -18.73
CA ARG A 112 -19.61 16.85 -18.70
C ARG A 112 -20.40 16.49 -17.44
N ASP A 113 -20.38 15.22 -17.06
CA ASP A 113 -21.08 14.73 -15.88
C ASP A 113 -20.46 15.27 -14.57
N CYS A 114 -19.13 15.28 -14.48
CA CYS A 114 -18.42 15.82 -13.31
C CYS A 114 -18.64 17.32 -13.15
N GLU A 115 -18.60 18.09 -14.24
CA GLU A 115 -18.90 19.53 -14.22
C GLU A 115 -20.31 19.81 -13.70
N ALA A 116 -21.31 19.04 -14.17
CA ALA A 116 -22.69 19.18 -13.74
C ALA A 116 -22.92 18.86 -12.26
N ASN A 117 -22.17 17.90 -11.72
CA ASN A 117 -22.32 17.42 -10.33
C ASN A 117 -21.33 18.08 -9.35
N GLY A 118 -20.36 18.84 -9.84
CA GLY A 118 -19.26 19.39 -9.02
C GLY A 118 -18.27 18.34 -8.55
N ASP A 119 -18.25 17.17 -9.18
CA ASP A 119 -17.27 16.11 -8.95
C ASP A 119 -15.95 16.43 -9.63
N ARG A 120 -14.89 15.71 -9.25
CA ARG A 120 -13.57 15.83 -9.85
C ARG A 120 -13.26 14.60 -10.71
N LEU A 121 -12.55 14.82 -11.81
CA LEU A 121 -12.09 13.78 -12.70
C LEU A 121 -10.56 13.77 -12.74
N CYS A 122 -9.93 12.59 -12.65
CA CYS A 122 -8.51 12.44 -12.85
C CYS A 122 -8.14 12.91 -14.27
N PRO A 123 -7.25 13.90 -14.44
CA PRO A 123 -6.96 14.46 -15.76
C PRO A 123 -6.21 13.45 -16.64
N LEU A 124 -6.51 13.43 -17.95
CA LEU A 124 -5.82 12.55 -18.89
C LEU A 124 -4.32 12.78 -18.95
N SER A 125 -3.85 13.99 -18.69
CA SER A 125 -2.41 14.29 -18.58
C SER A 125 -1.72 13.49 -17.46
N LEU A 126 -2.44 13.13 -16.41
CA LEU A 126 -1.93 12.27 -15.35
C LEU A 126 -2.03 10.79 -15.73
N VAL A 127 -3.09 10.40 -16.42
CA VAL A 127 -3.26 9.02 -16.93
C VAL A 127 -2.16 8.69 -17.94
N ASN A 128 -1.85 9.61 -18.82
CA ASN A 128 -0.86 9.47 -19.89
C ASN A 128 0.57 9.93 -19.53
N VAL A 129 0.85 10.18 -18.24
CA VAL A 129 2.10 10.83 -17.80
C VAL A 129 3.38 10.13 -18.25
N VAL A 130 3.32 8.81 -18.50
CA VAL A 130 4.48 7.98 -18.88
C VAL A 130 4.45 7.52 -20.35
N TYR A 131 3.45 7.93 -21.12
CA TYR A 131 3.26 7.43 -22.49
C TYR A 131 3.21 8.57 -23.49
N ASP A 132 3.77 8.31 -24.66
CA ASP A 132 3.69 9.23 -25.81
C ASP A 132 2.42 8.97 -26.63
N PRO A 133 1.85 10.02 -27.26
CA PRO A 133 0.73 9.88 -28.18
C PRO A 133 1.00 8.84 -29.28
N GLY A 134 -0.01 8.03 -29.56
CA GLY A 134 0.05 6.96 -30.57
C GLY A 134 0.68 5.66 -30.11
N THR A 135 1.09 5.52 -28.83
CA THR A 135 1.45 4.22 -28.27
C THR A 135 0.20 3.44 -27.88
N PRO A 136 0.26 2.09 -27.81
CA PRO A 136 -0.89 1.26 -27.45
C PRO A 136 -1.42 1.51 -26.01
N HIS A 137 -0.68 2.26 -25.22
CA HIS A 137 -1.02 2.57 -23.84
C HIS A 137 -1.58 3.99 -23.68
N TRP A 138 -1.49 4.81 -24.73
CA TRP A 138 -2.06 6.15 -24.73
C TRP A 138 -3.57 6.09 -24.72
N VAL A 139 -4.19 6.88 -23.85
CA VAL A 139 -5.63 7.00 -23.72
C VAL A 139 -6.11 8.27 -24.40
N GLU A 140 -6.99 8.12 -25.38
CA GLU A 140 -7.68 9.24 -26.02
C GLU A 140 -8.93 9.63 -25.22
N GLU A 141 -9.44 10.84 -25.45
CA GLU A 141 -10.64 11.33 -24.74
C GLU A 141 -11.89 10.48 -25.01
N THR A 142 -11.89 9.75 -26.13
CA THR A 142 -13.00 8.90 -26.59
C THR A 142 -12.86 7.44 -26.19
N ASP A 143 -11.72 7.04 -25.61
CA ASP A 143 -11.51 5.68 -25.15
C ASP A 143 -12.34 5.39 -23.91
N GLU A 144 -13.03 4.27 -23.93
CA GLU A 144 -13.75 3.80 -22.75
C GLU A 144 -12.79 3.18 -21.73
N LEU A 145 -12.80 3.71 -20.52
CA LEU A 145 -12.13 3.15 -19.34
C LEU A 145 -13.15 2.80 -18.27
N THR A 146 -12.74 1.91 -17.40
CA THR A 146 -13.44 1.69 -16.14
C THR A 146 -12.90 2.65 -15.07
N TRP A 147 -13.80 3.44 -14.49
CA TRP A 147 -13.51 4.46 -13.50
C TRP A 147 -14.05 4.07 -12.14
N LEU A 148 -13.31 4.36 -11.09
CA LEU A 148 -13.74 4.21 -9.71
C LEU A 148 -14.16 5.56 -9.15
N ARG A 149 -15.37 5.63 -8.64
CA ARG A 149 -15.89 6.77 -7.90
C ARG A 149 -15.43 6.69 -6.45
N MET A 150 -14.60 7.62 -6.02
CA MET A 150 -14.05 7.71 -4.68
C MET A 150 -14.55 8.97 -3.98
N THR A 151 -14.67 8.93 -2.68
CA THR A 151 -14.96 10.12 -1.87
C THR A 151 -13.72 11.00 -1.77
N SER A 152 -13.85 12.29 -1.99
CA SER A 152 -12.75 13.23 -1.81
C SER A 152 -12.36 13.32 -0.32
N ALA A 153 -11.06 13.23 -0.04
CA ALA A 153 -10.55 13.36 1.33
C ALA A 153 -10.66 14.80 1.87
N SER A 154 -10.64 15.80 0.99
CA SER A 154 -10.75 17.21 1.38
C SER A 154 -12.19 17.72 1.47
N ASP A 155 -13.13 17.07 0.79
CA ASP A 155 -14.54 17.42 0.78
C ASP A 155 -15.39 16.18 0.56
N THR A 156 -15.87 15.59 1.63
CA THR A 156 -16.63 14.33 1.61
C THR A 156 -18.00 14.43 0.91
N SER A 157 -18.46 15.62 0.56
CA SER A 157 -19.66 15.83 -0.26
C SER A 157 -19.40 15.65 -1.76
N ARG A 158 -18.13 15.56 -2.18
CA ARG A 158 -17.71 15.42 -3.56
C ARG A 158 -17.10 14.06 -3.83
N CYS A 159 -17.22 13.62 -5.07
CA CYS A 159 -16.53 12.45 -5.57
C CYS A 159 -15.32 12.84 -6.44
N VAL A 160 -14.41 11.89 -6.56
CA VAL A 160 -13.28 11.92 -7.50
C VAL A 160 -13.34 10.63 -8.30
N LEU A 161 -13.36 10.73 -9.62
CA LEU A 161 -13.29 9.59 -10.52
C LEU A 161 -11.84 9.37 -10.96
N ILE A 162 -11.36 8.15 -10.77
CA ILE A 162 -9.99 7.75 -11.09
C ILE A 162 -10.06 6.46 -11.93
N PRO A 163 -9.23 6.27 -12.97
CA PRO A 163 -9.18 5.01 -13.68
C PRO A 163 -8.92 3.84 -12.72
N LEU A 164 -9.76 2.84 -12.77
CA LEU A 164 -9.71 1.70 -11.84
C LEU A 164 -8.37 0.96 -11.93
N GLN A 165 -7.74 0.92 -13.11
CA GLN A 165 -6.41 0.35 -13.34
C GLN A 165 -5.30 1.02 -12.50
N MET A 166 -5.48 2.30 -12.10
CA MET A 166 -4.51 3.01 -11.26
C MET A 166 -4.63 2.65 -9.78
N VAL A 167 -5.71 1.99 -9.38
CA VAL A 167 -6.04 1.72 -7.97
C VAL A 167 -5.98 0.24 -7.64
N LEU A 168 -6.36 -0.64 -8.56
CA LEU A 168 -6.45 -2.07 -8.29
C LEU A 168 -5.14 -2.82 -8.55
N PRO A 169 -4.71 -3.67 -7.60
CA PRO A 169 -3.65 -4.63 -7.86
C PRO A 169 -4.15 -5.76 -8.77
N TYR A 170 -3.26 -6.35 -9.54
CA TYR A 170 -3.53 -7.54 -10.36
C TYR A 170 -4.69 -7.38 -11.37
N SER A 171 -4.81 -6.19 -11.94
CA SER A 171 -5.92 -5.84 -12.83
C SER A 171 -5.90 -6.46 -14.24
N SER A 172 -4.86 -7.20 -14.58
CA SER A 172 -4.58 -7.65 -15.96
C SER A 172 -5.69 -8.47 -16.64
N GLY A 173 -6.62 -9.04 -15.91
CA GLY A 173 -7.76 -9.79 -16.49
C GLY A 173 -9.10 -9.06 -16.46
N LEU A 174 -9.20 -7.92 -15.78
CA LEU A 174 -10.45 -7.19 -15.62
C LEU A 174 -10.72 -6.18 -16.73
N PHE A 175 -9.71 -5.82 -17.54
CA PHE A 175 -9.73 -4.70 -18.46
C PHE A 175 -9.22 -5.09 -19.85
N ALA A 176 -9.64 -6.27 -20.33
CA ALA A 176 -9.16 -6.83 -21.61
C ALA A 176 -9.44 -5.91 -22.81
N ASP A 177 -10.52 -5.13 -22.74
CA ASP A 177 -11.00 -4.27 -23.81
C ASP A 177 -10.63 -2.79 -23.62
N GLU A 178 -9.73 -2.50 -22.70
CA GLU A 178 -9.31 -1.12 -22.40
C GLU A 178 -7.83 -0.90 -22.75
N PRO A 179 -7.42 0.33 -23.10
CA PRO A 179 -6.01 0.68 -23.12
C PRO A 179 -5.34 0.34 -21.79
N ARG A 180 -4.22 -0.36 -21.84
CA ARG A 180 -3.53 -0.77 -20.61
C ARG A 180 -2.59 0.32 -20.13
N ILE A 181 -3.05 1.12 -19.18
CA ILE A 181 -2.31 2.26 -18.63
C ILE A 181 -1.25 1.87 -17.58
N LEU A 182 -1.42 0.74 -16.89
CA LEU A 182 -0.44 0.24 -15.93
C LEU A 182 -0.38 -1.30 -15.96
N PRO A 183 0.81 -1.90 -15.75
CA PRO A 183 0.92 -3.35 -15.58
C PRO A 183 0.11 -3.87 -14.38
N SER A 184 0.17 -3.14 -13.29
CA SER A 184 -0.60 -3.32 -12.05
C SER A 184 -0.46 -2.07 -11.21
N ALA A 185 -1.51 -1.68 -10.49
CA ALA A 185 -1.38 -0.68 -9.46
C ALA A 185 -0.44 -1.20 -8.35
N VAL A 186 0.30 -0.29 -7.75
CA VAL A 186 1.17 -0.56 -6.61
C VAL A 186 0.43 -0.27 -5.31
N SER A 187 0.94 -0.84 -4.23
CA SER A 187 0.35 -0.65 -2.91
C SER A 187 0.76 0.64 -2.21
N THR A 188 1.59 1.47 -2.83
CA THR A 188 1.96 2.77 -2.29
C THR A 188 0.73 3.61 -1.99
N GLY A 189 0.64 4.11 -0.77
CA GLY A 189 -0.52 4.87 -0.31
C GLY A 189 -1.67 4.00 0.20
N THR A 190 -1.45 2.70 0.43
CA THR A 190 -2.33 1.88 1.26
C THR A 190 -1.78 1.84 2.69
N ALA A 191 -2.64 1.80 3.68
CA ALA A 191 -2.22 1.70 5.07
C ALA A 191 -3.28 1.03 5.94
N CYS A 192 -2.83 0.39 7.01
CA CYS A 192 -3.70 -0.13 8.06
C CYS A 192 -3.30 0.46 9.41
N HIS A 193 -4.30 0.95 10.14
CA HIS A 193 -4.14 1.40 11.53
C HIS A 193 -5.42 1.17 12.32
N GLU A 194 -5.39 1.40 13.63
CA GLU A 194 -6.57 1.24 14.50
C GLU A 194 -7.64 2.30 14.22
N THR A 195 -7.27 3.48 13.70
CA THR A 195 -8.18 4.55 13.30
C THR A 195 -7.94 4.96 11.85
N PHE A 196 -8.96 5.50 11.22
CA PHE A 196 -8.88 5.99 9.84
C PHE A 196 -7.87 7.15 9.71
N GLU A 197 -7.85 8.06 10.68
CA GLU A 197 -6.98 9.23 10.67
C GLU A 197 -5.50 8.82 10.66
N HIS A 198 -5.12 7.88 11.52
CA HIS A 198 -3.75 7.36 11.56
C HIS A 198 -3.41 6.51 10.32
N ALA A 199 -4.38 5.77 9.77
CA ALA A 199 -4.16 5.07 8.50
C ALA A 199 -3.92 6.07 7.36
N LEU A 200 -4.70 7.15 7.30
CA LEU A 200 -4.51 8.22 6.31
C LEU A 200 -3.16 8.93 6.47
N GLU A 201 -2.76 9.22 7.70
CA GLU A 201 -1.44 9.81 8.00
C GLU A 201 -0.30 8.91 7.50
N ASN A 202 -0.34 7.61 7.81
CA ASN A 202 0.65 6.65 7.34
C ASN A 202 0.69 6.54 5.81
N CYS A 203 -0.47 6.53 5.18
CA CYS A 203 -0.61 6.53 3.73
C CYS A 203 0.08 7.75 3.09
N LEU A 204 -0.16 8.94 3.63
CA LEU A 204 0.46 10.18 3.13
C LEU A 204 1.97 10.21 3.40
N ILE A 205 2.42 9.75 4.55
CA ILE A 205 3.84 9.65 4.89
C ILE A 205 4.56 8.71 3.91
N GLU A 206 3.97 7.58 3.57
CA GLU A 206 4.54 6.65 2.60
C GLU A 206 4.66 7.29 1.22
N TYR A 207 3.64 8.03 0.76
CA TYR A 207 3.72 8.77 -0.50
C TYR A 207 4.87 9.78 -0.50
N PHE A 208 4.98 10.61 0.53
CA PHE A 208 6.07 11.59 0.64
C PHE A 208 7.44 10.92 0.71
N GLN A 209 7.55 9.79 1.40
CA GLN A 209 8.80 9.04 1.47
C GLN A 209 9.24 8.52 0.10
N ILE A 210 8.32 7.90 -0.64
CA ILE A 210 8.63 7.33 -1.95
C ILE A 210 8.88 8.44 -2.97
N ASP A 211 8.08 9.52 -2.97
CA ASP A 211 8.28 10.67 -3.84
C ASP A 211 9.64 11.33 -3.59
N SER A 212 10.00 11.56 -2.34
CA SER A 212 11.30 12.13 -1.95
C SER A 212 12.47 11.25 -2.39
N PHE A 213 12.31 9.92 -2.25
CA PHE A 213 13.31 8.96 -2.74
C PHE A 213 13.46 9.02 -4.27
N ASN A 214 12.35 9.07 -5.00
CA ASN A 214 12.35 9.16 -6.46
C ASN A 214 12.98 10.47 -6.94
N LEU A 215 12.66 11.58 -6.32
CA LEU A 215 13.27 12.88 -6.62
C LEU A 215 14.79 12.85 -6.40
N TRP A 216 15.22 12.28 -5.28
CA TRP A 216 16.65 12.15 -5.00
C TRP A 216 17.35 11.22 -6.00
N TRP A 217 16.77 10.04 -6.25
CA TRP A 217 17.42 9.00 -7.05
C TRP A 217 17.38 9.28 -8.56
N PHE A 218 16.21 9.66 -9.08
CA PHE A 218 16.02 9.82 -10.52
C PHE A 218 16.20 11.25 -11.02
N ALA A 219 15.81 12.24 -10.24
CA ALA A 219 15.92 13.65 -10.62
C ALA A 219 17.23 14.32 -10.13
N GLY A 220 18.05 13.62 -9.34
CA GLY A 220 19.31 14.13 -8.84
C GLY A 220 19.18 15.31 -7.87
N VAL A 221 18.03 15.43 -7.21
CA VAL A 221 17.82 16.48 -6.21
C VAL A 221 18.74 16.22 -5.03
N GLU A 222 19.55 17.21 -4.67
CA GLU A 222 20.42 17.12 -3.51
C GLU A 222 19.60 16.97 -2.23
N SER A 223 19.96 15.95 -1.42
CA SER A 223 19.36 15.75 -0.12
C SER A 223 20.18 16.52 0.93
N PRO A 224 19.52 17.28 1.81
CA PRO A 224 20.24 17.92 2.93
C PRO A 224 20.82 16.84 3.85
N VAL A 225 22.08 17.02 4.24
CA VAL A 225 22.71 16.15 5.23
C VAL A 225 22.19 16.52 6.59
N VAL A 226 21.33 15.66 7.13
CA VAL A 226 20.87 15.80 8.53
C VAL A 226 21.89 15.14 9.43
N ARG A 227 22.61 15.93 10.22
CA ARG A 227 23.48 15.41 11.27
C ARG A 227 22.62 15.15 12.52
N THR A 228 22.45 13.91 12.86
CA THR A 228 21.78 13.49 14.08
C THR A 228 22.80 12.94 15.08
N ASP A 229 22.62 13.21 16.36
CA ASP A 229 23.32 12.44 17.38
C ASP A 229 22.67 11.04 17.42
N THR A 230 23.37 10.07 16.85
CA THR A 230 22.89 8.68 16.77
C THR A 230 22.61 8.10 18.15
N ALA A 231 23.45 8.44 19.16
CA ALA A 231 23.25 7.97 20.52
C ALA A 231 21.96 8.53 21.13
N GLU A 232 21.65 9.83 20.90
CA GLU A 232 20.41 10.45 21.37
C GLU A 232 19.17 9.83 20.69
N CYS A 233 19.24 9.57 19.40
CA CYS A 233 18.16 8.90 18.68
C CYS A 233 17.90 7.50 19.23
N LEU A 234 18.95 6.72 19.48
CA LEU A 234 18.84 5.37 20.02
C LEU A 234 18.28 5.37 21.45
N GLU A 235 18.68 6.35 22.29
CA GLU A 235 18.09 6.53 23.62
C GLU A 235 16.58 6.82 23.55
N LYS A 236 16.12 7.66 22.62
CA LYS A 236 14.69 7.92 22.39
C LYS A 236 13.93 6.65 21.97
N TRP A 237 14.61 5.72 21.34
CA TRP A 237 14.03 4.41 20.96
C TRP A 237 14.14 3.36 22.08
N GLY A 238 14.62 3.73 23.25
CA GLY A 238 14.65 2.88 24.44
C GLY A 238 15.92 2.06 24.64
N PHE A 239 16.97 2.30 23.86
CA PHE A 239 18.28 1.71 24.10
C PHE A 239 18.95 2.39 25.31
N SER A 240 19.70 1.62 26.10
CA SER A 240 20.48 2.21 27.16
C SER A 240 21.62 3.08 26.60
N ARG A 241 21.98 4.12 27.33
CA ARG A 241 23.05 5.03 26.89
C ARG A 241 24.41 4.36 26.61
N PRO A 242 24.84 3.31 27.33
CA PRO A 242 26.02 2.55 26.96
C PRO A 242 25.91 1.82 25.64
N GLU A 243 24.79 1.12 25.38
CA GLU A 243 24.54 0.39 24.14
C GLU A 243 24.44 1.34 22.95
N ALA A 244 23.74 2.47 23.12
CA ALA A 244 23.63 3.50 22.10
C ALA A 244 25.00 4.11 21.73
N ARG A 245 25.87 4.31 22.69
CA ARG A 245 27.23 4.83 22.47
C ARG A 245 28.17 3.83 21.84
N GLU A 246 28.08 2.57 22.21
CA GLU A 246 28.85 1.50 21.59
C GLU A 246 28.50 1.39 20.12
N PHE A 247 27.21 1.37 19.81
CA PHE A 247 26.71 1.31 18.45
C PHE A 247 27.08 2.54 17.58
N ALA A 248 27.10 3.73 18.17
CA ALA A 248 27.43 4.98 17.45
C ALA A 248 28.94 5.15 17.18
N ARG A 249 29.80 4.21 17.64
CA ARG A 249 31.26 4.25 17.41
C ARG A 249 31.73 3.45 16.22
N ASP A 250 30.91 2.51 15.73
CA ASP A 250 31.16 1.66 14.55
C ASP A 250 30.51 2.27 13.30
#